data_34c39acf96a5781ba07560163d734140
#
_entry.id   34c39acf96a5781ba07560163d734140
#
_cell.length_a   1.000
_cell.length_b   1.000
_cell.length_c   1.000
_cell.angle_alpha   90.00
_cell.angle_beta   90.00
_cell.angle_gamma   90.00
#
_symmetry.space_group_name_H-M   'P 1'
#
loop_
_entity.id
_entity.type
_entity.pdbx_description
1 polymer ?
#
loop_
_entity_poly.entity_id
_entity_poly.type
_entity_poly.pdbx_seq_one_letter_code
_entity_poly.pdbx_strand_id
1 'polypeptide(L)'
;MERSKTLVKNMEINPKSFRKEHLAIRNAMSEKEVAEKSGVIVKRLLQTGWYQNAQEIFSYYPLKNEVDCRALFLQAWSDGKKIALPRTREENQMDFYYIDDFMQLKEGAFHVMEPMENCVRAVPDKQPVIVPGSVFGRDGSRYGYGKGYYDRFFAKNPKLKRYAVCYANQLEESLVTDIYDVEMHEIYTETEVIRKGV
;
A
#
# COMPACT_ATOMS: atom_id res chain seq x y z
N MET A 1 44.15 29.13 1.65
CA MET A 1 42.79 28.87 1.13
C MET A 1 42.51 27.39 1.34
N GLU A 2 41.98 27.04 2.51
CA GLU A 2 41.62 25.70 2.89
C GLU A 2 40.15 25.44 2.47
N ARG A 3 39.96 24.47 1.59
CA ARG A 3 38.59 24.01 1.21
C ARG A 3 38.07 23.13 2.33
N SER A 4 37.13 23.65 3.09
CA SER A 4 36.31 22.90 4.05
C SER A 4 35.58 21.78 3.32
N LYS A 5 36.05 20.55 3.49
CA LYS A 5 35.30 19.33 3.11
C LYS A 5 34.26 19.09 4.16
N THR A 6 33.04 19.50 3.90
CA THR A 6 31.88 19.09 4.69
C THR A 6 31.75 17.58 4.52
N LEU A 7 32.17 16.84 5.54
CA LEU A 7 31.90 15.42 5.69
C LEU A 7 30.38 15.26 5.93
N VAL A 8 29.63 14.96 4.86
CA VAL A 8 28.28 14.38 5.00
C VAL A 8 28.51 12.99 5.58
N LYS A 9 28.24 12.88 6.87
CA LYS A 9 28.24 11.60 7.59
C LYS A 9 27.14 10.75 6.94
N ASN A 10 27.50 9.78 6.11
CA ASN A 10 26.61 8.70 5.68
C ASN A 10 26.18 7.94 6.95
N MET A 11 25.11 8.37 7.57
CA MET A 11 24.40 7.53 8.52
C MET A 11 23.79 6.40 7.69
N GLU A 12 24.30 5.19 7.83
CA GLU A 12 23.66 4.00 7.30
C GLU A 12 22.24 3.95 7.90
N ILE A 13 21.25 4.30 7.07
CA ILE A 13 19.84 4.24 7.48
C ILE A 13 19.51 2.77 7.68
N ASN A 14 19.32 2.37 8.92
CA ASN A 14 18.84 1.03 9.24
C ASN A 14 17.34 0.95 8.88
N PRO A 15 16.93 0.18 7.86
CA PRO A 15 15.53 0.13 7.42
C PRO A 15 14.55 -0.29 8.52
N LYS A 16 15.00 -1.04 9.53
CA LYS A 16 14.15 -1.47 10.64
C LYS A 16 13.87 -0.33 11.62
N SER A 17 14.86 0.48 11.99
CA SER A 17 14.65 1.64 12.86
C SER A 17 13.84 2.71 12.16
N PHE A 18 14.10 2.94 10.89
CA PHE A 18 13.38 3.91 10.07
C PHE A 18 11.89 3.56 9.92
N ARG A 19 11.57 2.30 9.63
CA ARG A 19 10.18 1.82 9.65
C ARG A 19 9.51 2.03 11.01
N LYS A 20 10.22 1.75 12.11
CA LYS A 20 9.66 1.92 13.46
C LYS A 20 9.30 3.37 13.76
N GLU A 21 10.12 4.32 13.36
CA GLU A 21 9.89 5.75 13.52
C GLU A 21 8.63 6.21 12.75
N HIS A 22 8.54 5.92 11.46
CA HIS A 22 7.38 6.29 10.65
C HIS A 22 6.08 5.61 11.12
N LEU A 23 6.15 4.36 11.56
CA LEU A 23 5.01 3.67 12.16
C LEU A 23 4.58 4.32 13.48
N ALA A 24 5.51 4.82 14.29
CA ALA A 24 5.17 5.55 15.51
C ALA A 24 4.44 6.86 15.19
N ILE A 25 4.92 7.64 14.21
CA ILE A 25 4.27 8.87 13.74
C ILE A 25 2.85 8.56 13.24
N ARG A 26 2.69 7.57 12.36
CA ARG A 26 1.39 7.16 11.83
C ARG A 26 0.43 6.70 12.94
N ASN A 27 0.92 5.89 13.85
CA ASN A 27 0.08 5.35 14.94
C ASN A 27 -0.27 6.38 16.02
N ALA A 28 0.40 7.53 16.07
CA ALA A 28 0.05 8.66 16.93
C ALA A 28 -1.10 9.52 16.38
N MET A 29 -1.51 9.31 15.12
CA MET A 29 -2.64 10.03 14.54
C MET A 29 -3.95 9.64 15.24
N SER A 30 -4.80 10.59 15.47
CA SER A 30 -6.15 10.38 16.01
C SER A 30 -7.06 9.70 14.98
N GLU A 31 -8.11 9.03 15.44
CA GLU A 31 -9.12 8.42 14.57
C GLU A 31 -9.75 9.43 13.62
N LYS A 32 -9.96 10.67 14.08
CA LYS A 32 -10.46 11.77 13.26
C LYS A 32 -9.52 12.11 12.11
N GLU A 33 -8.22 12.27 12.39
CA GLU A 33 -7.22 12.55 11.36
C GLU A 33 -7.12 11.39 10.34
N VAL A 34 -7.15 10.15 10.82
CA VAL A 34 -7.16 8.96 9.95
C VAL A 34 -8.37 8.99 9.03
N ALA A 35 -9.58 9.26 9.56
CA ALA A 35 -10.80 9.30 8.77
C ALA A 35 -10.79 10.45 7.74
N GLU A 36 -10.42 11.66 8.14
CA GLU A 36 -10.37 12.82 7.26
C GLU A 36 -9.36 12.62 6.12
N LYS A 37 -8.14 12.25 6.44
CA LYS A 37 -7.06 12.05 5.45
C LYS A 37 -7.34 10.86 4.53
N SER A 38 -7.83 9.74 5.06
CA SER A 38 -8.25 8.59 4.25
C SER A 38 -9.37 8.96 3.29
N GLY A 39 -10.35 9.73 3.73
CA GLY A 39 -11.44 10.23 2.87
C GLY A 39 -10.93 11.05 1.68
N VAL A 40 -9.94 11.92 1.89
CA VAL A 40 -9.30 12.68 0.79
C VAL A 40 -8.59 11.74 -0.18
N ILE A 41 -7.81 10.78 0.33
CA ILE A 41 -7.08 9.82 -0.50
C ILE A 41 -8.05 8.97 -1.32
N VAL A 42 -9.09 8.40 -0.70
CA VAL A 42 -10.11 7.61 -1.39
C VAL A 42 -10.81 8.43 -2.48
N LYS A 43 -11.18 9.68 -2.19
CA LYS A 43 -11.78 10.57 -3.20
C LYS A 43 -10.85 10.76 -4.42
N ARG A 44 -9.53 10.90 -4.20
CA ARG A 44 -8.56 10.99 -5.29
C ARG A 44 -8.50 9.70 -6.11
N LEU A 45 -8.48 8.53 -5.45
CA LEU A 45 -8.48 7.22 -6.13
C LEU A 45 -9.70 7.05 -7.03
N LEU A 46 -10.90 7.37 -6.52
CA LEU A 46 -12.16 7.27 -7.25
C LEU A 46 -12.20 8.15 -8.52
N GLN A 47 -11.43 9.24 -8.56
CA GLN A 47 -11.36 10.15 -9.70
C GLN A 47 -10.33 9.75 -10.76
N THR A 48 -9.56 8.67 -10.54
CA THR A 48 -8.52 8.23 -11.47
C THR A 48 -9.10 7.51 -12.68
N GLY A 49 -8.44 7.66 -13.84
CA GLY A 49 -8.81 6.90 -15.04
C GLY A 49 -8.67 5.38 -14.85
N TRP A 50 -7.70 4.93 -14.04
CA TRP A 50 -7.56 3.50 -13.76
C TRP A 50 -8.72 2.95 -12.93
N TYR A 51 -9.24 3.71 -11.95
CA TYR A 51 -10.43 3.29 -11.19
C TYR A 51 -11.65 3.21 -12.10
N GLN A 52 -11.88 4.22 -12.93
CA GLN A 52 -13.03 4.28 -13.83
C GLN A 52 -13.06 3.08 -14.80
N ASN A 53 -11.90 2.68 -15.32
CA ASN A 53 -11.78 1.60 -16.30
C ASN A 53 -11.63 0.20 -15.71
N ALA A 54 -11.26 0.06 -14.43
CA ALA A 54 -11.08 -1.23 -13.79
C ALA A 54 -12.44 -1.92 -13.55
N GLN A 55 -12.51 -3.23 -13.83
CA GLN A 55 -13.61 -4.09 -13.42
C GLN A 55 -13.30 -4.81 -12.09
N GLU A 56 -12.04 -4.98 -11.79
CA GLU A 56 -11.53 -5.67 -10.62
C GLU A 56 -10.40 -4.86 -10.01
N ILE A 57 -10.39 -4.71 -8.69
CA ILE A 57 -9.40 -3.95 -7.93
C ILE A 57 -8.86 -4.84 -6.82
N PHE A 58 -7.56 -4.99 -6.77
CA PHE A 58 -6.89 -5.64 -5.65
C PHE A 58 -6.54 -4.58 -4.61
N SER A 59 -6.82 -4.86 -3.35
CA SER A 59 -6.57 -3.93 -2.26
C SER A 59 -6.13 -4.68 -1.01
N TYR A 60 -6.14 -4.01 0.13
CA TYR A 60 -5.85 -4.57 1.44
C TYR A 60 -6.93 -4.15 2.44
N TYR A 61 -7.14 -4.92 3.48
CA TYR A 61 -7.96 -4.47 4.60
C TYR A 61 -7.09 -3.66 5.57
N PRO A 62 -7.49 -2.43 5.96
CA PRO A 62 -6.64 -1.55 6.74
C PRO A 62 -6.40 -2.10 8.15
N LEU A 63 -5.14 -2.07 8.57
CA LEU A 63 -4.70 -2.44 9.91
C LEU A 63 -4.36 -1.18 10.70
N LYS A 64 -4.94 -1.01 11.88
CA LYS A 64 -4.72 0.17 12.75
C LYS A 64 -4.95 1.48 11.98
N ASN A 65 -3.96 2.38 12.03
CA ASN A 65 -3.99 3.68 11.38
C ASN A 65 -3.45 3.64 9.93
N GLU A 66 -3.61 2.55 9.19
CA GLU A 66 -3.41 2.57 7.74
C GLU A 66 -4.48 3.43 7.05
N VAL A 67 -4.21 3.85 5.82
CA VAL A 67 -5.23 4.54 5.01
C VAL A 67 -6.45 3.62 4.89
N ASP A 68 -7.59 4.12 5.34
CA ASP A 68 -8.84 3.36 5.33
C ASP A 68 -9.49 3.37 3.94
N CYS A 69 -9.29 2.26 3.22
CA CYS A 69 -9.84 2.07 1.88
C CYS A 69 -11.26 1.46 1.87
N ARG A 70 -11.92 1.23 3.01
CA ARG A 70 -13.25 0.58 3.05
C ARG A 70 -14.32 1.36 2.29
N ALA A 71 -14.26 2.69 2.33
CA ALA A 71 -15.17 3.52 1.54
C ALA A 71 -15.00 3.34 0.01
N LEU A 72 -13.76 3.08 -0.45
CA LEU A 72 -13.51 2.72 -1.85
C LEU A 72 -14.14 1.36 -2.20
N PHE A 73 -14.14 0.39 -1.29
CA PHE A 73 -14.76 -0.92 -1.54
C PHE A 73 -16.27 -0.79 -1.71
N LEU A 74 -16.92 -0.04 -0.81
CA LEU A 74 -18.36 0.24 -0.90
C LEU A 74 -18.74 0.91 -2.22
N GLN A 75 -17.95 1.91 -2.65
CA GLN A 75 -18.18 2.56 -3.93
C GLN A 75 -17.94 1.62 -5.11
N ALA A 76 -16.86 0.82 -5.07
CA ALA A 76 -16.54 -0.15 -6.11
C ALA A 76 -17.66 -1.18 -6.29
N TRP A 77 -18.20 -1.73 -5.20
CA TRP A 77 -19.35 -2.64 -5.27
C TRP A 77 -20.60 -1.95 -5.83
N SER A 78 -20.88 -0.71 -5.43
CA SER A 78 -21.97 0.09 -6.01
C SER A 78 -21.80 0.33 -7.51
N ASP A 79 -20.54 0.48 -7.96
CA ASP A 79 -20.20 0.64 -9.39
C ASP A 79 -20.14 -0.71 -10.16
N GLY A 80 -20.52 -1.82 -9.53
CA GLY A 80 -20.48 -3.17 -10.12
C GLY A 80 -19.09 -3.76 -10.30
N LYS A 81 -18.07 -3.21 -9.62
CA LYS A 81 -16.70 -3.70 -9.66
C LYS A 81 -16.44 -4.75 -8.58
N LYS A 82 -15.46 -5.63 -8.81
CA LYS A 82 -15.03 -6.63 -7.84
C LYS A 82 -13.86 -6.13 -7.01
N ILE A 83 -13.88 -6.42 -5.72
CA ILE A 83 -12.77 -6.19 -4.79
C ILE A 83 -12.15 -7.54 -4.42
N ALA A 84 -10.81 -7.62 -4.51
CA ALA A 84 -10.06 -8.76 -4.01
C ALA A 84 -9.08 -8.30 -2.93
N LEU A 85 -9.05 -9.05 -1.82
CA LEU A 85 -8.16 -8.80 -0.69
C LEU A 85 -7.17 -9.95 -0.52
N PRO A 86 -5.98 -9.69 0.06
CA PRO A 86 -4.97 -10.71 0.25
C PRO A 86 -5.32 -11.66 1.38
N ARG A 87 -4.97 -12.92 1.22
CA ARG A 87 -4.85 -13.91 2.28
C ARG A 87 -3.45 -14.47 2.27
N THR A 88 -2.82 -14.45 3.44
CA THR A 88 -1.45 -14.93 3.61
C THR A 88 -1.37 -16.45 3.49
N ARG A 89 -0.24 -16.94 3.04
CA ARG A 89 0.11 -18.35 2.93
C ARG A 89 1.48 -18.61 3.55
N GLU A 90 1.82 -19.86 3.65
CA GLU A 90 3.16 -20.28 4.07
C GLU A 90 4.25 -19.62 3.23
N GLU A 91 5.48 -19.63 3.73
CA GLU A 91 6.67 -19.04 3.08
C GLU A 91 6.52 -17.55 2.72
N ASN A 92 5.73 -16.80 3.50
CA ASN A 92 5.42 -15.39 3.27
C ASN A 92 4.88 -15.12 1.86
N GLN A 93 4.10 -16.02 1.31
CA GLN A 93 3.34 -15.83 0.08
C GLN A 93 1.94 -15.31 0.38
N MET A 94 1.28 -14.73 -0.60
CA MET A 94 -0.12 -14.33 -0.52
C MET A 94 -0.82 -14.53 -1.85
N ASP A 95 -2.11 -14.80 -1.80
CA ASP A 95 -3.02 -14.79 -2.93
C ASP A 95 -4.18 -13.83 -2.65
N PHE A 96 -4.81 -13.33 -3.68
CA PHE A 96 -5.98 -12.46 -3.56
C PHE A 96 -7.27 -13.26 -3.76
N TYR A 97 -8.32 -12.88 -3.01
CA TYR A 97 -9.64 -13.51 -3.06
C TYR A 97 -10.71 -12.44 -3.12
N TYR A 98 -11.72 -12.66 -3.97
CA TYR A 98 -12.85 -11.76 -4.08
C TYR A 98 -13.71 -11.78 -2.84
N ILE A 99 -14.17 -10.60 -2.46
CA ILE A 99 -15.19 -10.40 -1.44
C ILE A 99 -16.28 -9.45 -1.97
N ASP A 100 -17.51 -9.70 -1.58
CA ASP A 100 -18.69 -8.90 -1.91
C ASP A 100 -19.25 -8.20 -0.66
N ASP A 101 -18.78 -8.60 0.53
CA ASP A 101 -19.19 -8.07 1.82
C ASP A 101 -18.07 -8.24 2.86
N PHE A 102 -18.03 -7.36 3.85
CA PHE A 102 -17.07 -7.44 4.97
C PHE A 102 -17.31 -8.66 5.88
N MET A 103 -18.52 -9.24 5.90
CA MET A 103 -18.80 -10.47 6.64
C MET A 103 -18.07 -11.69 6.08
N GLN A 104 -17.53 -11.61 4.87
CA GLN A 104 -16.68 -12.65 4.28
C GLN A 104 -15.21 -12.59 4.78
N LEU A 105 -14.93 -11.72 5.74
CA LEU A 105 -13.62 -11.58 6.35
C LEU A 105 -13.58 -12.24 7.72
N LYS A 106 -12.44 -12.79 8.06
CA LYS A 106 -12.10 -13.28 9.40
C LYS A 106 -10.70 -12.79 9.80
N GLU A 107 -10.42 -12.76 11.08
CA GLU A 107 -9.08 -12.47 11.56
C GLU A 107 -8.10 -13.57 11.12
N GLY A 108 -7.06 -13.17 10.43
CA GLY A 108 -5.98 -14.01 9.94
C GLY A 108 -4.64 -13.74 10.62
N ALA A 109 -3.55 -13.92 9.90
CA ALA A 109 -2.21 -13.67 10.42
C ALA A 109 -2.02 -12.18 10.78
N PHE A 110 -1.27 -11.93 11.85
CA PHE A 110 -0.92 -10.57 12.33
C PHE A 110 -2.12 -9.68 12.70
N HIS A 111 -3.26 -10.27 13.05
CA HIS A 111 -4.53 -9.58 13.33
C HIS A 111 -5.09 -8.81 12.13
N VAL A 112 -4.69 -9.18 10.91
CA VAL A 112 -5.26 -8.62 9.68
C VAL A 112 -6.53 -9.38 9.32
N MET A 113 -7.57 -8.66 8.89
CA MET A 113 -8.78 -9.29 8.36
C MET A 113 -8.49 -9.84 6.96
N GLU A 114 -8.70 -11.13 6.79
CA GLU A 114 -8.45 -11.86 5.54
C GLU A 114 -9.73 -12.52 5.01
N PRO A 115 -9.87 -12.70 3.68
CA PRO A 115 -10.99 -13.42 3.09
C PRO A 115 -11.13 -14.84 3.65
N MET A 116 -12.36 -15.28 3.93
CA MET A 116 -12.66 -16.65 4.39
C MET A 116 -12.36 -17.69 3.30
N GLU A 117 -12.28 -18.97 3.69
CA GLU A 117 -11.88 -20.07 2.82
C GLU A 117 -12.80 -20.29 1.63
N ASN A 118 -14.08 -19.96 1.78
CA ASN A 118 -15.09 -20.07 0.73
C ASN A 118 -15.04 -18.94 -0.31
N CYS A 119 -14.21 -17.91 -0.11
CA CYS A 119 -14.04 -16.86 -1.09
C CYS A 119 -13.29 -17.35 -2.33
N VAL A 120 -13.72 -16.88 -3.51
CA VAL A 120 -13.15 -17.28 -4.79
C VAL A 120 -11.79 -16.61 -4.99
N ARG A 121 -10.78 -17.39 -5.36
CA ARG A 121 -9.45 -16.88 -5.66
C ARG A 121 -9.46 -16.01 -6.92
N ALA A 122 -8.89 -14.82 -6.84
CA ALA A 122 -8.67 -13.96 -7.97
C ALA A 122 -7.43 -14.39 -8.76
N VAL A 123 -7.49 -14.27 -10.09
CA VAL A 123 -6.37 -14.59 -10.97
C VAL A 123 -5.69 -13.26 -11.36
N PRO A 124 -4.42 -13.03 -10.96
CA PRO A 124 -3.70 -11.81 -11.32
C PRO A 124 -3.41 -11.75 -12.83
N ASP A 125 -3.69 -10.60 -13.45
CA ASP A 125 -3.31 -10.27 -14.85
C ASP A 125 -2.81 -8.83 -14.96
N LYS A 126 -3.72 -7.85 -15.00
CA LYS A 126 -3.41 -6.41 -15.17
C LYS A 126 -4.18 -5.50 -14.22
N GLN A 127 -4.81 -6.07 -13.21
CA GLN A 127 -5.61 -5.31 -12.25
C GLN A 127 -4.77 -4.23 -11.56
N PRO A 128 -5.39 -3.09 -11.21
CA PRO A 128 -4.82 -2.16 -10.27
C PRO A 128 -4.73 -2.80 -8.88
N VAL A 129 -3.59 -2.63 -8.22
CA VAL A 129 -3.37 -3.09 -6.84
C VAL A 129 -3.11 -1.89 -5.97
N ILE A 130 -3.93 -1.67 -4.95
CA ILE A 130 -3.70 -0.67 -3.92
C ILE A 130 -2.78 -1.27 -2.86
N VAL A 131 -1.66 -0.61 -2.60
CA VAL A 131 -0.55 -1.17 -1.82
C VAL A 131 -0.31 -0.35 -0.55
N PRO A 132 -0.36 -0.98 0.64
CA PRO A 132 0.00 -0.34 1.90
C PRO A 132 1.51 -0.40 2.14
N GLY A 133 1.96 0.42 3.09
CA GLY A 133 3.35 0.39 3.54
C GLY A 133 3.58 1.21 4.80
N SER A 134 4.82 1.17 5.28
CA SER A 134 5.25 1.97 6.42
C SER A 134 5.87 3.30 6.02
N VAL A 135 6.66 3.31 4.94
CA VAL A 135 7.34 4.50 4.39
C VAL A 135 7.38 4.39 2.87
N PHE A 136 7.32 5.52 2.18
CA PHE A 136 7.37 5.57 0.73
C PHE A 136 8.35 6.66 0.26
N GLY A 137 9.16 6.34 -0.73
CA GLY A 137 9.99 7.31 -1.42
C GLY A 137 9.26 7.96 -2.59
N ARG A 138 9.52 9.23 -2.84
CA ARG A 138 9.00 9.96 -4.01
C ARG A 138 9.47 9.36 -5.33
N ASP A 139 10.52 8.58 -5.31
CA ASP A 139 11.05 7.78 -6.41
C ASP A 139 10.25 6.49 -6.69
N GLY A 140 9.23 6.20 -5.90
CA GLY A 140 8.41 5.00 -5.97
C GLY A 140 8.87 3.87 -5.06
N SER A 141 9.97 4.03 -4.35
CA SER A 141 10.45 3.04 -3.38
C SER A 141 9.49 2.87 -2.20
N ARG A 142 9.47 1.68 -1.57
CA ARG A 142 8.52 1.37 -0.51
C ARG A 142 9.14 0.45 0.55
N TYR A 143 8.95 0.82 1.81
CA TYR A 143 9.13 -0.12 2.91
C TYR A 143 7.76 -0.67 3.36
N GLY A 144 7.60 -1.99 3.27
CA GLY A 144 6.51 -2.71 3.91
C GLY A 144 6.83 -3.05 5.37
N TYR A 145 6.19 -4.10 5.90
CA TYR A 145 6.40 -4.55 7.28
C TYR A 145 7.55 -5.54 7.47
N GLY A 146 8.39 -5.72 6.44
CA GLY A 146 9.64 -6.51 6.50
C GLY A 146 9.46 -8.01 6.26
N LYS A 147 8.30 -8.47 5.79
CA LYS A 147 8.06 -9.88 5.42
C LYS A 147 8.13 -10.14 3.90
N GLY A 148 8.13 -9.08 3.06
CA GLY A 148 8.26 -9.14 1.61
C GLY A 148 7.08 -9.81 0.88
N TYR A 149 5.88 -9.83 1.45
CA TYR A 149 4.68 -10.40 0.81
C TYR A 149 4.39 -9.77 -0.54
N TYR A 150 4.33 -8.44 -0.60
CA TYR A 150 4.03 -7.70 -1.83
C TYR A 150 5.15 -7.84 -2.86
N ASP A 151 6.41 -7.80 -2.44
CA ASP A 151 7.56 -7.88 -3.34
C ASP A 151 7.58 -9.24 -4.06
N ARG A 152 7.40 -10.34 -3.31
CA ARG A 152 7.25 -11.69 -3.90
C ARG A 152 6.02 -11.82 -4.78
N PHE A 153 4.90 -11.22 -4.40
CA PHE A 153 3.68 -11.27 -5.20
C PHE A 153 3.86 -10.54 -6.52
N PHE A 154 4.44 -9.34 -6.52
CA PHE A 154 4.69 -8.58 -7.74
C PHE A 154 5.79 -9.18 -8.62
N ALA A 155 6.82 -9.79 -8.03
CA ALA A 155 7.84 -10.52 -8.80
C ALA A 155 7.22 -11.64 -9.65
N LYS A 156 6.18 -12.33 -9.13
CA LYS A 156 5.42 -13.34 -9.87
C LYS A 156 4.40 -12.74 -10.85
N ASN A 157 3.96 -11.51 -10.63
CA ASN A 157 2.87 -10.87 -11.36
C ASN A 157 3.28 -9.45 -11.85
N PRO A 158 4.30 -9.32 -12.71
CA PRO A 158 4.91 -8.03 -13.05
C PRO A 158 4.01 -7.09 -13.85
N LYS A 159 2.93 -7.60 -14.45
CA LYS A 159 1.97 -6.81 -15.24
C LYS A 159 0.99 -6.00 -14.39
N LEU A 160 0.85 -6.34 -13.12
CA LEU A 160 -0.05 -5.63 -12.20
C LEU A 160 0.39 -4.17 -12.02
N LYS A 161 -0.58 -3.27 -11.95
CA LYS A 161 -0.34 -1.85 -11.70
C LYS A 161 -0.37 -1.57 -10.20
N ARG A 162 0.69 -0.99 -9.67
CA ARG A 162 0.93 -0.78 -8.24
C ARG A 162 0.67 0.67 -7.86
N TYR A 163 -0.39 0.90 -7.10
CA TYR A 163 -0.80 2.20 -6.62
C TYR A 163 -0.69 2.23 -5.10
N ALA A 164 0.31 2.93 -4.60
CA ALA A 164 0.50 3.08 -3.16
C ALA A 164 -0.46 4.09 -2.56
N VAL A 165 -0.87 3.87 -1.33
CA VAL A 165 -1.57 4.85 -0.51
C VAL A 165 -0.84 5.03 0.82
N CYS A 166 -0.64 6.28 1.22
CA CYS A 166 -0.03 6.63 2.49
C CYS A 166 -0.42 8.05 2.90
N TYR A 167 -0.14 8.41 4.14
CA TYR A 167 -0.24 9.81 4.55
C TYR A 167 1.05 10.57 4.18
N ALA A 168 0.94 11.88 4.01
CA ALA A 168 2.07 12.73 3.64
C ALA A 168 3.25 12.62 4.64
N ASN A 169 2.98 12.32 5.91
CA ASN A 169 4.00 12.10 6.94
C ASN A 169 4.75 10.75 6.81
N GLN A 170 4.40 9.93 5.83
CA GLN A 170 5.11 8.67 5.50
C GLN A 170 5.98 8.82 4.25
N LEU A 171 6.06 10.04 3.66
CA LEU A 171 6.87 10.30 2.47
C LEU A 171 8.28 10.73 2.83
N GLU A 172 9.23 10.20 2.05
CA GLU A 172 10.64 10.57 2.02
C GLU A 172 11.07 10.84 0.57
N GLU A 173 12.22 11.48 0.37
CA GLU A 173 12.73 11.72 -1.00
C GLU A 173 13.04 10.40 -1.72
N SER A 174 13.74 9.49 -1.04
CA SER A 174 14.04 8.16 -1.55
C SER A 174 14.34 7.20 -0.40
N LEU A 175 14.22 5.90 -0.65
CA LEU A 175 14.56 4.86 0.32
C LEU A 175 15.73 4.01 -0.20
N VAL A 176 16.53 3.49 0.70
CA VAL A 176 17.54 2.48 0.36
C VAL A 176 16.83 1.15 0.14
N THR A 177 16.81 0.68 -1.09
CA THR A 177 16.16 -0.56 -1.52
C THR A 177 17.17 -1.62 -1.92
N ASP A 178 16.74 -2.87 -1.95
CA ASP A 178 17.50 -3.97 -2.54
C ASP A 178 16.92 -4.39 -3.91
N ILE A 179 17.56 -5.35 -4.55
CA ILE A 179 17.19 -5.81 -5.90
C ILE A 179 15.84 -6.56 -5.97
N TYR A 180 15.28 -6.91 -4.82
CA TYR A 180 14.00 -7.61 -4.72
C TYR A 180 12.83 -6.68 -4.40
N ASP A 181 13.13 -5.44 -3.97
CA ASP A 181 12.11 -4.45 -3.66
C ASP A 181 11.44 -3.95 -4.95
N VAL A 182 10.11 -3.94 -4.94
CA VAL A 182 9.33 -3.56 -6.12
C VAL A 182 8.76 -2.16 -5.94
N GLU A 183 9.09 -1.28 -6.87
CA GLU A 183 8.66 0.11 -6.85
C GLU A 183 7.18 0.28 -7.22
N MET A 184 6.58 1.35 -6.70
CA MET A 184 5.21 1.77 -7.00
C MET A 184 5.16 2.61 -8.28
N HIS A 185 4.06 2.54 -9.03
CA HIS A 185 3.85 3.37 -10.22
C HIS A 185 3.37 4.77 -9.85
N GLU A 186 2.47 4.84 -8.88
CA GLU A 186 1.94 6.08 -8.33
C GLU A 186 1.77 5.96 -6.81
N ILE A 187 1.88 7.08 -6.10
CA ILE A 187 1.65 7.17 -4.65
C ILE A 187 0.61 8.26 -4.41
N TYR A 188 -0.44 7.92 -3.69
CA TYR A 188 -1.55 8.80 -3.36
C TYR A 188 -1.51 9.16 -1.88
N THR A 189 -1.48 10.48 -1.61
CA THR A 189 -1.57 11.02 -0.25
C THR A 189 -2.74 11.98 -0.14
N GLU A 190 -3.01 12.46 1.07
CA GLU A 190 -4.02 13.51 1.28
C GLU A 190 -3.60 14.86 0.69
N THR A 191 -2.31 15.09 0.44
CA THR A 191 -1.81 16.36 -0.08
C THR A 191 -1.54 16.33 -1.59
N GLU A 192 -1.02 15.23 -2.13
CA GLU A 192 -0.53 15.16 -3.51
C GLU A 192 -0.65 13.75 -4.11
N VAL A 193 -0.38 13.65 -5.41
CA VAL A 193 -0.19 12.39 -6.13
C VAL A 193 1.18 12.41 -6.77
N ILE A 194 2.01 11.43 -6.45
CA ILE A 194 3.35 11.28 -7.02
C ILE A 194 3.27 10.22 -8.12
N ARG A 195 3.76 10.55 -9.31
CA ARG A 195 3.87 9.64 -10.44
C ARG A 195 5.31 9.44 -10.80
N LYS A 196 5.74 8.18 -10.90
CA LYS A 196 7.09 7.87 -11.31
C LYS A 196 7.25 8.21 -12.80
N GLY A 197 8.11 9.22 -13.08
CA GLY A 197 8.59 9.62 -14.38
C GLY A 197 7.60 9.47 -15.57
N VAL A 198 6.87 10.52 -15.86
CA VAL A 198 6.42 10.79 -17.24
C VAL A 198 7.50 11.60 -17.90
#